data_6026fa459f9cd44654e413fd5d64fba1
#
_entry.id   6026fa459f9cd44654e413fd5d64fba1
#
_cell.length_a   1.000
_cell.length_b   1.000
_cell.length_c   1.000
_cell.angle_alpha   90.00
_cell.angle_beta   90.00
_cell.angle_gamma   90.00
#
_symmetry.space_group_name_H-M   'P 1'
#
loop_
_entity.id
_entity.type
_entity.pdbx_description
1 polymer ?
#
loop_
_entity_poly.entity_id
_entity_poly.type
_entity_poly.pdbx_seq_one_letter_code
_entity_poly.pdbx_strand_id
1 'polypeptide(L)'
;MDFQGYHIPEELMYTKEHEWAKEEGGVVRIGITDYAAKTLNDVVYVTSPKVNDEVEQMKTMGTVESIKAVSEIYSPISGTVTKVNSELDSHPELVNKSPYGEGWLVEVKPSNLATERKELLDAKAYTAHLSALLKNQEKHA
;
A
#
# COMPACT_ATOMS: atom_id res chain seq x y z
N MET A 1 -15.19 -4.97 1.93
CA MET A 1 -15.73 -5.74 0.81
C MET A 1 -14.71 -6.79 0.37
N ASP A 2 -15.16 -7.90 -0.13
CA ASP A 2 -14.27 -8.98 -0.59
C ASP A 2 -14.45 -9.19 -2.08
N PHE A 3 -13.36 -9.46 -2.77
CA PHE A 3 -13.40 -9.70 -4.21
C PHE A 3 -12.40 -10.81 -4.57
N GLN A 4 -12.94 -11.95 -5.02
CA GLN A 4 -12.14 -13.12 -5.43
C GLN A 4 -11.08 -13.55 -4.40
N GLY A 5 -11.46 -13.52 -3.12
CA GLY A 5 -10.57 -13.91 -2.04
C GLY A 5 -9.68 -12.79 -1.48
N TYR A 6 -9.78 -11.59 -2.05
CA TYR A 6 -9.02 -10.43 -1.56
C TYR A 6 -9.93 -9.52 -0.74
N HIS A 7 -9.45 -9.09 0.42
CA HIS A 7 -10.17 -8.14 1.26
C HIS A 7 -9.84 -6.71 0.84
N ILE A 8 -10.89 -5.90 0.63
CA ILE A 8 -10.76 -4.51 0.19
C ILE A 8 -11.60 -3.62 1.11
N PRO A 9 -11.02 -3.09 2.20
CA PRO A 9 -11.77 -2.21 3.11
C PRO A 9 -12.36 -0.99 2.40
N GLU A 10 -13.63 -0.71 2.69
CA GLU A 10 -14.38 0.36 2.01
C GLU A 10 -13.96 1.76 2.45
N GLU A 11 -13.40 1.91 3.65
CA GLU A 11 -13.02 3.19 4.22
C GLU A 11 -11.65 3.71 3.78
N LEU A 12 -10.92 2.91 2.98
CA LEU A 12 -9.58 3.28 2.54
C LEU A 12 -9.58 3.89 1.14
N MET A 13 -8.46 4.54 0.80
CA MET A 13 -8.14 4.98 -0.55
C MET A 13 -7.04 4.08 -1.10
N TYR A 14 -6.96 3.97 -2.42
CA TYR A 14 -6.06 3.01 -3.08
C TYR A 14 -5.35 3.63 -4.28
N THR A 15 -4.19 3.06 -4.63
CA THR A 15 -3.51 3.36 -5.88
C THR A 15 -3.67 2.19 -6.86
N LYS A 16 -3.37 2.43 -8.13
CA LYS A 16 -3.35 1.37 -9.15
C LYS A 16 -2.19 0.40 -8.95
N GLU A 17 -1.19 0.77 -8.17
CA GLU A 17 -0.02 -0.05 -7.87
C GLU A 17 -0.18 -0.83 -6.56
N HIS A 18 -1.40 -0.84 -6.00
CA HIS A 18 -1.79 -1.69 -4.86
C HIS A 18 -1.25 -1.22 -3.51
N GLU A 19 -1.16 0.09 -3.30
CA GLU A 19 -0.97 0.67 -1.97
C GLU A 19 -2.32 1.17 -1.47
N TRP A 20 -2.48 1.20 -0.14
CA TRP A 20 -3.65 1.79 0.50
C TRP A 20 -3.24 2.98 1.35
N ALA A 21 -4.20 3.87 1.57
CA ALA A 21 -4.01 5.06 2.40
C ALA A 21 -5.22 5.26 3.30
N LYS A 22 -4.96 5.59 4.56
CA LYS A 22 -6.00 5.87 5.55
C LYS A 22 -5.69 7.15 6.29
N GLU A 23 -6.58 8.14 6.18
CA GLU A 23 -6.42 9.40 6.90
C GLU A 23 -6.91 9.23 8.34
N GLU A 24 -6.06 9.56 9.32
CA GLU A 24 -6.40 9.52 10.74
C GLU A 24 -5.69 10.66 11.47
N GLY A 25 -6.47 11.57 12.08
CA GLY A 25 -5.90 12.58 12.97
C GLY A 25 -4.84 13.48 12.33
N GLY A 26 -5.01 13.84 11.08
CA GLY A 26 -4.08 14.73 10.39
C GLY A 26 -2.87 14.06 9.77
N VAL A 27 -2.74 12.74 9.89
CA VAL A 27 -1.73 11.95 9.18
C VAL A 27 -2.40 10.91 8.32
N VAL A 28 -1.66 10.38 7.34
CA VAL A 28 -2.12 9.31 6.46
C VAL A 28 -1.26 8.09 6.70
N ARG A 29 -1.88 6.99 7.11
CA ARG A 29 -1.21 5.70 7.26
C ARG A 29 -1.24 4.99 5.92
N ILE A 30 -0.14 4.35 5.55
CA ILE A 30 0.06 3.75 4.23
C ILE A 30 0.56 2.31 4.37
N GLY A 31 0.06 1.43 3.51
CA GLY A 31 0.55 0.06 3.41
C GLY A 31 0.25 -0.50 2.03
N ILE A 32 0.46 -1.80 1.86
CA ILE A 32 0.12 -2.50 0.62
C ILE A 32 -1.18 -3.28 0.81
N THR A 33 -1.91 -3.49 -0.27
CA THR A 33 -3.21 -4.18 -0.21
C THR A 33 -3.04 -5.68 0.01
N ASP A 34 -4.12 -6.33 0.40
CA ASP A 34 -4.18 -7.78 0.52
C ASP A 34 -3.78 -8.46 -0.78
N TYR A 35 -4.22 -7.92 -1.92
CA TYR A 35 -3.85 -8.43 -3.24
C TYR A 35 -2.32 -8.39 -3.43
N ALA A 36 -1.68 -7.26 -3.13
CA ALA A 36 -0.24 -7.12 -3.27
C ALA A 36 0.51 -8.08 -2.36
N ALA A 37 0.07 -8.19 -1.09
CA ALA A 37 0.71 -9.08 -0.12
C ALA A 37 0.62 -10.54 -0.56
N LYS A 38 -0.53 -10.98 -1.05
CA LYS A 38 -0.73 -12.36 -1.52
C LYS A 38 0.05 -12.64 -2.79
N THR A 39 0.15 -11.65 -3.69
CA THR A 39 0.92 -11.80 -4.92
C THR A 39 2.41 -11.96 -4.64
N LEU A 40 2.93 -11.25 -3.61
CA LEU A 40 4.33 -11.36 -3.22
C LEU A 40 4.65 -12.67 -2.50
N ASN A 41 3.67 -13.28 -1.83
CA ASN A 41 3.89 -14.39 -0.90
C ASN A 41 4.74 -13.95 0.29
N ASP A 42 5.58 -14.83 0.84
CA ASP A 42 6.30 -14.59 2.09
C ASP A 42 7.23 -13.38 2.01
N VAL A 43 6.86 -12.31 2.65
CA VAL A 43 7.68 -11.10 2.75
C VAL A 43 8.80 -11.36 3.76
N VAL A 44 10.03 -11.06 3.35
CA VAL A 44 11.23 -11.31 4.15
C VAL A 44 11.97 -10.02 4.51
N TYR A 45 11.73 -8.92 3.81
CA TYR A 45 12.42 -7.66 4.07
C TYR A 45 11.62 -6.47 3.57
N VAL A 46 11.61 -5.40 4.35
CA VAL A 46 10.94 -4.14 3.98
C VAL A 46 11.96 -3.01 4.10
N THR A 47 12.12 -2.22 3.03
CA THR A 47 12.92 -1.01 3.06
C THR A 47 11.96 0.17 3.06
N SER A 48 11.92 0.89 4.18
CA SER A 48 11.05 2.07 4.36
C SER A 48 11.84 3.37 4.26
N PRO A 49 11.19 4.49 3.94
CA PRO A 49 11.83 5.78 4.09
C PRO A 49 12.09 6.04 5.58
N LYS A 50 12.83 7.10 5.87
CA LYS A 50 13.14 7.49 7.24
C LYS A 50 12.19 8.58 7.71
N VAL A 51 11.98 8.68 9.01
CA VAL A 51 11.25 9.81 9.60
C VAL A 51 11.89 11.12 9.14
N ASN A 52 11.07 12.07 8.76
CA ASN A 52 11.41 13.38 8.18
C ASN A 52 11.76 13.36 6.70
N ASP A 53 11.81 12.19 6.05
CA ASP A 53 11.96 12.14 4.59
C ASP A 53 10.70 12.71 3.91
N GLU A 54 10.91 13.37 2.77
CA GLU A 54 9.83 13.84 1.93
C GLU A 54 9.46 12.74 0.93
N VAL A 55 8.15 12.53 0.74
CA VAL A 55 7.64 11.61 -0.28
C VAL A 55 6.74 12.36 -1.24
N GLU A 56 6.65 11.89 -2.48
CA GLU A 56 5.81 12.50 -3.52
C GLU A 56 4.83 11.47 -4.05
N GLN A 57 3.63 11.94 -4.39
CA GLN A 57 2.58 11.07 -4.94
C GLN A 57 3.10 10.29 -6.14
N MET A 58 2.93 8.98 -6.09
CA MET A 58 3.30 8.00 -7.13
C MET A 58 4.79 7.96 -7.48
N LYS A 59 5.64 8.41 -6.57
CA LYS A 59 7.08 8.19 -6.64
C LYS A 59 7.47 7.08 -5.67
N THR A 60 8.52 6.33 -6.01
CA THR A 60 9.01 5.25 -5.16
C THR A 60 9.46 5.79 -3.80
N MET A 61 8.98 5.18 -2.71
CA MET A 61 9.40 5.54 -1.37
C MET A 61 10.07 4.40 -0.63
N GLY A 62 9.99 3.17 -1.13
CA GLY A 62 10.59 2.02 -0.48
C GLY A 62 10.38 0.77 -1.29
N THR A 63 10.70 -0.39 -0.70
CA THR A 63 10.53 -1.70 -1.33
C THR A 63 10.02 -2.72 -0.34
N VAL A 64 9.32 -3.73 -0.84
CA VAL A 64 8.96 -4.93 -0.10
C VAL A 64 9.54 -6.11 -0.84
N GLU A 65 10.37 -6.89 -0.17
CA GLU A 65 11.05 -8.04 -0.75
C GLU A 65 10.45 -9.34 -0.19
N SER A 66 10.11 -10.23 -1.09
CA SER A 66 9.66 -11.58 -0.75
C SER A 66 10.72 -12.60 -1.19
N ILE A 67 10.48 -13.87 -0.88
CA ILE A 67 11.39 -14.95 -1.32
C ILE A 67 11.45 -15.08 -2.84
N LYS A 68 10.47 -14.53 -3.58
CA LYS A 68 10.41 -14.67 -5.04
C LYS A 68 10.59 -13.37 -5.83
N ALA A 69 10.42 -12.21 -5.20
CA ALA A 69 10.39 -10.93 -5.92
C ALA A 69 10.70 -9.74 -5.03
N VAL A 70 11.07 -8.63 -5.67
CA VAL A 70 11.18 -7.32 -5.01
C VAL A 70 10.17 -6.40 -5.67
N SER A 71 9.34 -5.73 -4.88
CA SER A 71 8.32 -4.80 -5.35
C SER A 71 8.60 -3.40 -4.85
N GLU A 72 8.59 -2.42 -5.75
CA GLU A 72 8.69 -1.02 -5.37
C GLU A 72 7.37 -0.55 -4.76
N ILE A 73 7.45 0.30 -3.75
CA ILE A 73 6.29 0.88 -3.09
C ILE A 73 6.24 2.36 -3.47
N TYR A 74 5.13 2.75 -4.08
CA TYR A 74 4.89 4.15 -4.48
C TYR A 74 4.04 4.83 -3.42
N SER A 75 4.38 6.07 -3.08
CA SER A 75 3.58 6.80 -2.10
C SER A 75 2.25 7.24 -2.72
N PRO A 76 1.12 6.98 -2.05
CA PRO A 76 -0.18 7.46 -2.54
C PRO A 76 -0.33 8.97 -2.49
N ILE A 77 0.44 9.64 -1.63
CA ILE A 77 0.34 11.08 -1.40
C ILE A 77 1.71 11.70 -1.21
N SER A 78 1.77 13.03 -1.35
CA SER A 78 2.96 13.80 -1.04
C SER A 78 2.93 14.27 0.41
N GLY A 79 4.09 14.35 1.05
CA GLY A 79 4.18 14.84 2.41
C GLY A 79 5.48 14.43 3.08
N THR A 80 5.50 14.55 4.41
CA THR A 80 6.67 14.25 5.24
C THR A 80 6.39 13.00 6.08
N VAL A 81 7.31 12.05 6.06
CA VAL A 81 7.20 10.82 6.87
C VAL A 81 7.31 11.18 8.35
N THR A 82 6.28 10.85 9.13
CA THR A 82 6.24 11.12 10.57
C THR A 82 6.50 9.88 11.40
N LYS A 83 6.24 8.69 10.85
CA LYS A 83 6.41 7.43 11.59
C LYS A 83 6.67 6.29 10.61
N VAL A 84 7.51 5.37 11.02
CA VAL A 84 7.83 4.15 10.27
C VAL A 84 7.52 2.96 11.17
N ASN A 85 6.94 1.90 10.63
CA ASN A 85 6.60 0.72 11.40
C ASN A 85 7.85 -0.14 11.64
N SER A 86 8.51 0.07 12.77
CA SER A 86 9.75 -0.63 13.11
C SER A 86 9.55 -2.11 13.43
N GLU A 87 8.31 -2.55 13.69
CA GLU A 87 8.01 -3.96 13.90
C GLU A 87 8.38 -4.81 12.67
N LEU A 88 8.34 -4.20 11.48
CA LEU A 88 8.65 -4.92 10.23
C LEU A 88 10.12 -5.28 10.10
N ASP A 89 11.00 -4.67 10.89
CA ASP A 89 12.43 -5.04 10.90
C ASP A 89 12.62 -6.45 11.47
N SER A 90 11.85 -6.79 12.50
CA SER A 90 11.90 -8.12 13.15
C SER A 90 10.83 -9.07 12.62
N HIS A 91 9.70 -8.53 12.18
CA HIS A 91 8.53 -9.31 11.79
C HIS A 91 7.96 -8.85 10.44
N PRO A 92 8.74 -8.99 9.33
CA PRO A 92 8.25 -8.57 8.00
C PRO A 92 7.01 -9.34 7.55
N GLU A 93 6.80 -10.55 8.09
CA GLU A 93 5.62 -11.37 7.79
C GLU A 93 4.30 -10.73 8.21
N LEU A 94 4.32 -9.68 9.02
CA LEU A 94 3.11 -8.93 9.36
C LEU A 94 2.47 -8.31 8.12
N VAL A 95 3.26 -7.99 7.11
CA VAL A 95 2.74 -7.47 5.83
C VAL A 95 1.80 -8.49 5.20
N ASN A 96 2.12 -9.78 5.29
CA ASN A 96 1.26 -10.86 4.79
C ASN A 96 0.07 -11.12 5.69
N LYS A 97 0.33 -11.18 7.01
CA LYS A 97 -0.69 -11.59 7.98
C LYS A 97 -1.75 -10.52 8.22
N SER A 98 -1.35 -9.25 8.19
CA SER A 98 -2.24 -8.14 8.52
C SER A 98 -1.88 -6.89 7.72
N PRO A 99 -2.08 -6.91 6.38
CA PRO A 99 -1.64 -5.80 5.53
C PRO A 99 -2.34 -4.47 5.85
N TYR A 100 -3.57 -4.52 6.37
CA TYR A 100 -4.33 -3.30 6.73
C TYR A 100 -4.22 -2.96 8.22
N GLY A 101 -3.62 -3.82 9.02
CA GLY A 101 -3.45 -3.62 10.46
C GLY A 101 -1.97 -3.49 10.81
N GLU A 102 -1.46 -4.48 11.55
CA GLU A 102 -0.08 -4.43 12.07
C GLU A 102 1.00 -4.40 10.99
N GLY A 103 0.67 -4.76 9.76
CA GLY A 103 1.59 -4.73 8.62
C GLY A 103 1.65 -3.38 7.89
N TRP A 104 1.16 -2.30 8.47
CA TRP A 104 1.28 -0.96 7.88
C TRP A 104 2.75 -0.57 7.71
N LEU A 105 3.04 0.29 6.74
CA LEU A 105 4.42 0.66 6.40
C LEU A 105 4.87 1.97 7.04
N VAL A 106 4.17 3.06 6.74
CA VAL A 106 4.56 4.40 7.20
C VAL A 106 3.33 5.25 7.50
N GLU A 107 3.55 6.36 8.27
CA GLU A 107 2.59 7.44 8.40
C GLU A 107 3.21 8.70 7.83
N VAL A 108 2.43 9.48 7.09
CA VAL A 108 2.87 10.66 6.37
C VAL A 108 1.96 11.84 6.75
N LYS A 109 2.57 12.98 7.05
CA LYS A 109 1.83 14.23 7.19
C LYS A 109 1.62 14.80 5.79
N PRO A 110 0.38 14.83 5.29
CA PRO A 110 0.15 15.22 3.90
C PRO A 110 0.40 16.71 3.67
N SER A 111 0.93 17.04 2.49
CA SER A 111 1.16 18.43 2.09
C SER A 111 0.09 18.95 1.13
N ASN A 112 -0.64 18.07 0.44
CA ASN A 112 -1.60 18.48 -0.58
C ASN A 112 -2.71 17.43 -0.77
N LEU A 113 -3.22 16.90 0.34
CA LEU A 113 -4.17 15.79 0.31
C LEU A 113 -5.45 16.10 -0.46
N ALA A 114 -6.00 17.31 -0.31
CA ALA A 114 -7.26 17.69 -0.95
C ALA A 114 -7.19 17.56 -2.48
N THR A 115 -6.07 17.90 -3.07
CA THR A 115 -5.84 17.78 -4.52
C THR A 115 -5.48 16.34 -4.89
N GLU A 116 -4.57 15.73 -4.15
CA GLU A 116 -4.04 14.41 -4.48
C GLU A 116 -5.04 13.28 -4.26
N ARG A 117 -5.98 13.48 -3.35
CA ARG A 117 -7.07 12.53 -3.12
C ARG A 117 -7.86 12.23 -4.40
N LYS A 118 -7.96 13.20 -5.31
CA LYS A 118 -8.68 13.04 -6.56
C LYS A 118 -8.06 12.02 -7.50
N GLU A 119 -6.76 11.75 -7.32
CA GLU A 119 -6.03 10.77 -8.13
C GLU A 119 -6.09 9.36 -7.52
N LEU A 120 -6.65 9.23 -6.31
CA LEU A 120 -6.74 7.95 -5.64
C LEU A 120 -8.07 7.27 -5.93
N LEU A 121 -8.10 5.96 -5.77
CA LEU A 121 -9.28 5.14 -6.02
C LEU A 121 -9.99 4.87 -4.69
N ASP A 122 -11.33 4.84 -4.70
CA ASP A 122 -12.08 4.27 -3.59
C ASP A 122 -12.10 2.73 -3.73
N ALA A 123 -12.71 2.03 -2.79
CA ALA A 123 -12.74 0.57 -2.81
C ALA A 123 -13.43 0.03 -4.07
N LYS A 124 -14.49 0.68 -4.52
CA LYS A 124 -15.24 0.26 -5.71
C LYS A 124 -14.39 0.41 -6.97
N ALA A 125 -13.71 1.55 -7.13
CA ALA A 125 -12.85 1.80 -8.29
C ALA A 125 -11.64 0.87 -8.29
N TYR A 126 -11.05 0.62 -7.11
CA TYR A 126 -9.94 -0.31 -6.98
C TYR A 126 -10.37 -1.74 -7.32
N THR A 127 -11.55 -2.16 -6.88
CA THR A 127 -12.11 -3.48 -7.22
C THR A 127 -12.28 -3.62 -8.73
N ALA A 128 -12.77 -2.57 -9.41
CA ALA A 128 -12.90 -2.57 -10.86
C ALA A 128 -11.54 -2.68 -11.54
N HIS A 129 -10.53 -2.01 -11.00
CA HIS A 129 -9.14 -2.10 -11.49
C HIS A 129 -8.61 -3.54 -11.35
N LEU A 130 -8.82 -4.18 -10.20
CA LEU A 130 -8.42 -5.58 -9.99
C LEU A 130 -9.15 -6.51 -10.94
N SER A 131 -10.44 -6.31 -11.15
CA SER A 131 -11.23 -7.13 -12.06
C SER A 131 -10.65 -7.10 -13.47
N ALA A 132 -10.31 -5.92 -13.97
CA ALA A 132 -9.70 -5.77 -15.28
C ALA A 132 -8.33 -6.43 -15.35
N LEU A 133 -7.51 -6.27 -14.30
CA LEU A 133 -6.17 -6.83 -14.22
C LEU A 133 -6.21 -8.37 -14.23
N LEU A 134 -7.11 -8.97 -13.44
CA LEU A 134 -7.23 -10.42 -13.35
C LEU A 134 -7.78 -11.03 -14.63
N LYS A 135 -8.68 -10.35 -15.33
CA LYS A 135 -9.18 -10.81 -16.64
C LYS A 135 -8.05 -10.82 -17.68
N ASN A 136 -7.19 -9.81 -17.66
CA ASN A 136 -6.04 -9.76 -18.57
C ASN A 136 -5.06 -10.90 -18.29
N GLN A 137 -4.84 -11.24 -17.02
CA GLN A 137 -3.98 -12.35 -16.64
C GLN A 137 -4.56 -13.69 -17.12
N GLU A 138 -5.88 -13.90 -17.01
CA GLU A 138 -6.54 -15.08 -17.51
C GLU A 138 -6.39 -15.26 -19.02
N LYS A 139 -6.46 -14.15 -19.78
CA LYS A 139 -6.33 -14.19 -21.23
C LYS A 139 -4.92 -14.57 -21.69
N HIS A 140 -3.92 -14.35 -20.86
CA HIS A 140 -2.51 -14.61 -21.18
C HIS A 140 -1.93 -15.82 -20.44
N ALA A 141 -2.77 -16.53 -19.71
CA ALA A 141 -2.36 -17.70 -18.93
C ALA A 141 -2.20 -18.96 -19.81
#